data_0a14dec72e10442e23c0f7f9ddaa80ec
#
_entry.id   0a14dec72e10442e23c0f7f9ddaa80ec
#
_cell.length_a   1.000
_cell.length_b   1.000
_cell.length_c   1.000
_cell.angle_alpha   90.00
_cell.angle_beta   90.00
_cell.angle_gamma   90.00
#
_symmetry.space_group_name_H-M   'P 1'
#
loop_
_entity.id
_entity.type
_entity.pdbx_description
1 polymer ?
#
loop_
_entity_poly.entity_id
_entity_poly.type
_entity_poly.pdbx_seq_one_letter_code
_entity_poly.pdbx_strand_id
1 'polypeptide(L)'
;MIEYDKDAIVPPYITEYLRAKTVHNDEFMHSLEKYAEENSVPIVEPETARFLSVMCRTVKPKKILEVGCAIGYSSILMAQATDDDCEIATLECNEDMVRIARENIKTSGYAEKISVIEADAKDYLSYIDDDEVFDMIFLDGPKAHYIYMLDECVRLLKKGGVLISDNVLYKGMTADDNHVVRRKIT
;
A
#
# COMPACT_ATOMS: atom_id res chain seq x y z
N MET A 1 -22.38 -19.05 22.18
CA MET A 1 -22.49 -17.59 22.15
C MET A 1 -21.08 -17.09 21.81
N ILE A 2 -20.88 -16.50 20.64
CA ILE A 2 -19.55 -16.01 20.25
C ILE A 2 -19.34 -14.73 21.02
N GLU A 3 -18.33 -14.70 21.88
CA GLU A 3 -17.94 -13.51 22.63
C GLU A 3 -17.17 -12.60 21.66
N TYR A 4 -17.76 -11.49 21.29
CA TYR A 4 -17.10 -10.51 20.41
C TYR A 4 -16.15 -9.65 21.22
N ASP A 5 -14.93 -9.47 20.73
CA ASP A 5 -14.06 -8.40 21.20
C ASP A 5 -14.73 -7.06 20.85
N LYS A 6 -15.25 -6.39 21.88
CA LYS A 6 -16.01 -5.15 21.71
C LYS A 6 -15.13 -3.97 21.27
N ASP A 7 -13.81 -4.14 21.36
CA ASP A 7 -12.83 -3.13 20.99
C ASP A 7 -12.27 -3.33 19.56
N ALA A 8 -12.66 -4.41 18.90
CA ALA A 8 -12.26 -4.65 17.51
C ALA A 8 -13.12 -3.83 16.54
N ILE A 9 -12.49 -3.07 15.63
CA ILE A 9 -13.18 -2.31 14.58
C ILE A 9 -13.99 -3.26 13.68
N VAL A 10 -13.40 -4.42 13.36
CA VAL A 10 -14.04 -5.50 12.61
C VAL A 10 -14.02 -6.76 13.48
N PRO A 11 -15.17 -7.38 13.75
CA PRO A 11 -15.21 -8.64 14.50
C PRO A 11 -14.31 -9.72 13.88
N PRO A 12 -13.52 -10.46 14.66
CA PRO A 12 -12.53 -11.42 14.14
C PRO A 12 -13.11 -12.45 13.16
N TYR A 13 -14.31 -12.96 13.40
CA TYR A 13 -14.96 -13.93 12.51
C TYR A 13 -15.27 -13.37 11.11
N ILE A 14 -15.47 -12.04 10.98
CA ILE A 14 -15.65 -11.39 9.68
C ILE A 14 -14.32 -11.35 8.94
N THR A 15 -13.23 -10.99 9.64
CA THR A 15 -11.87 -11.01 9.10
C THR A 15 -11.50 -12.41 8.62
N GLU A 16 -11.74 -13.45 9.44
CA GLU A 16 -11.51 -14.85 9.08
C GLU A 16 -12.32 -15.27 7.84
N TYR A 17 -13.60 -14.89 7.80
CA TYR A 17 -14.45 -15.16 6.64
C TYR A 17 -13.92 -14.49 5.36
N LEU A 18 -13.55 -13.23 5.42
CA LEU A 18 -13.00 -12.50 4.29
C LEU A 18 -11.68 -13.12 3.81
N ARG A 19 -10.76 -13.43 4.72
CA ARG A 19 -9.47 -14.07 4.40
C ARG A 19 -9.66 -15.44 3.76
N ALA A 20 -10.60 -16.23 4.24
CA ALA A 20 -10.92 -17.52 3.62
C ALA A 20 -11.48 -17.40 2.20
N LYS A 21 -11.97 -16.23 1.78
CA LYS A 21 -12.47 -15.93 0.43
C LYS A 21 -11.46 -15.21 -0.47
N THR A 22 -10.34 -14.73 0.09
CA THR A 22 -9.32 -13.98 -0.63
C THR A 22 -8.10 -14.81 -1.04
N VAL A 23 -8.18 -16.13 -0.89
CA VAL A 23 -7.09 -17.04 -1.27
C VAL A 23 -6.70 -16.83 -2.73
N HIS A 24 -5.43 -16.63 -2.99
CA HIS A 24 -4.83 -16.66 -4.32
C HIS A 24 -3.91 -17.89 -4.44
N ASN A 25 -3.70 -18.36 -5.67
CA ASN A 25 -2.89 -19.56 -5.95
C ASN A 25 -1.48 -19.20 -6.49
N ASP A 26 -0.95 -18.05 -6.10
CA ASP A 26 0.37 -17.60 -6.53
C ASP A 26 1.41 -18.00 -5.48
N GLU A 27 2.21 -19.01 -5.79
CA GLU A 27 3.25 -19.53 -4.88
C GLU A 27 4.32 -18.48 -4.56
N PHE A 28 4.62 -17.59 -5.51
CA PHE A 28 5.59 -16.53 -5.27
C PHE A 28 5.05 -15.49 -4.26
N MET A 29 3.81 -15.06 -4.44
CA MET A 29 3.17 -14.14 -3.48
C MET A 29 3.07 -14.76 -2.08
N HIS A 30 2.75 -16.05 -1.98
CA HIS A 30 2.78 -16.77 -0.69
C HIS A 30 4.18 -16.82 -0.07
N SER A 31 5.23 -16.92 -0.87
CA SER A 31 6.59 -16.87 -0.35
C SER A 31 6.94 -15.50 0.23
N LEU A 32 6.43 -14.41 -0.34
CA LEU A 32 6.59 -13.05 0.19
C LEU A 32 5.80 -12.85 1.49
N GLU A 33 4.57 -13.37 1.57
CA GLU A 33 3.75 -13.35 2.79
C GLU A 33 4.45 -14.06 3.94
N LYS A 34 4.98 -15.26 3.66
CA LYS A 34 5.74 -16.04 4.64
C LYS A 34 7.02 -15.29 5.08
N TYR A 35 7.77 -14.73 4.13
CA TYR A 35 8.94 -13.93 4.46
C TYR A 35 8.58 -12.74 5.36
N ALA A 36 7.49 -12.04 5.04
CA ALA A 36 7.03 -10.90 5.82
C ALA A 36 6.66 -11.29 7.26
N GLU A 37 5.96 -12.42 7.43
CA GLU A 37 5.61 -12.97 8.75
C GLU A 37 6.87 -13.35 9.56
N GLU A 38 7.80 -14.11 8.98
CA GLU A 38 9.02 -14.58 9.62
C GLU A 38 9.96 -13.43 10.02
N ASN A 39 9.96 -12.33 9.27
CA ASN A 39 10.84 -11.18 9.48
C ASN A 39 10.13 -9.96 10.08
N SER A 40 8.83 -10.09 10.43
CA SER A 40 8.02 -8.99 10.97
C SER A 40 7.99 -7.74 10.06
N VAL A 41 7.99 -7.95 8.74
CA VAL A 41 7.84 -6.88 7.75
C VAL A 41 6.36 -6.57 7.56
N PRO A 42 5.91 -5.33 7.74
CA PRO A 42 4.53 -4.98 7.48
C PRO A 42 4.24 -5.04 5.98
N ILE A 43 3.26 -5.83 5.58
CA ILE A 43 2.65 -5.85 4.25
C ILE A 43 1.15 -5.65 4.38
N VAL A 44 0.47 -5.30 3.29
CA VAL A 44 -0.98 -5.14 3.30
C VAL A 44 -1.68 -6.45 3.68
N GLU A 45 -2.73 -6.35 4.46
CA GLU A 45 -3.55 -7.50 4.86
C GLU A 45 -4.25 -8.13 3.65
N PRO A 46 -4.56 -9.44 3.66
CA PRO A 46 -5.15 -10.15 2.51
C PRO A 46 -6.42 -9.50 1.94
N GLU A 47 -7.28 -8.97 2.80
CA GLU A 47 -8.48 -8.24 2.40
C GLU A 47 -8.16 -6.92 1.68
N THR A 48 -7.14 -6.18 2.13
CA THR A 48 -6.64 -4.97 1.47
C THR A 48 -5.98 -5.31 0.15
N ALA A 49 -5.17 -6.37 0.10
CA ALA A 49 -4.55 -6.88 -1.13
C ALA A 49 -5.62 -7.20 -2.20
N ARG A 50 -6.71 -7.87 -1.78
CA ARG A 50 -7.82 -8.17 -2.68
C ARG A 50 -8.53 -6.90 -3.16
N PHE A 51 -8.76 -5.95 -2.27
CA PHE A 51 -9.35 -4.65 -2.61
C PHE A 51 -8.50 -3.90 -3.63
N LEU A 52 -7.18 -3.81 -3.43
CA LEU A 52 -6.25 -3.19 -4.39
C LEU A 52 -6.33 -3.85 -5.76
N SER A 53 -6.33 -5.18 -5.83
CA SER A 53 -6.48 -5.92 -7.09
C SER A 53 -7.79 -5.60 -7.81
N VAL A 54 -8.90 -5.47 -7.07
CA VAL A 54 -10.21 -5.08 -7.64
C VAL A 54 -10.16 -3.65 -8.15
N MET A 55 -9.56 -2.72 -7.39
CA MET A 55 -9.41 -1.32 -7.80
C MET A 55 -8.55 -1.19 -9.06
N CYS A 56 -7.42 -1.86 -9.14
CA CYS A 56 -6.58 -1.88 -10.35
C CYS A 56 -7.35 -2.35 -11.59
N ARG A 57 -8.10 -3.44 -11.47
CA ARG A 57 -8.91 -3.99 -12.58
C ARG A 57 -10.08 -3.08 -12.97
N THR A 58 -10.62 -2.30 -12.04
CA THR A 58 -11.76 -1.40 -12.25
C THR A 58 -11.29 -0.08 -12.85
N VAL A 59 -10.26 0.53 -12.27
CA VAL A 59 -9.70 1.82 -12.70
C VAL A 59 -8.90 1.69 -14.00
N LYS A 60 -8.20 0.54 -14.18
CA LYS A 60 -7.27 0.28 -15.30
C LYS A 60 -6.24 1.40 -15.44
N PRO A 61 -5.51 1.70 -14.37
CA PRO A 61 -4.56 2.79 -14.37
C PRO A 61 -3.42 2.53 -15.34
N LYS A 62 -2.89 3.58 -15.97
CA LYS A 62 -1.66 3.54 -16.76
C LYS A 62 -0.45 3.97 -15.96
N LYS A 63 -0.67 4.79 -14.93
CA LYS A 63 0.39 5.21 -14.01
C LYS A 63 -0.10 5.12 -12.56
N ILE A 64 0.64 4.38 -11.75
CA ILE A 64 0.40 4.23 -10.32
C ILE A 64 1.60 4.81 -9.56
N LEU A 65 1.31 5.57 -8.52
CA LEU A 65 2.28 5.92 -7.49
C LEU A 65 1.95 5.17 -6.21
N GLU A 66 2.95 4.54 -5.61
CA GLU A 66 2.86 3.93 -4.30
C GLU A 66 3.83 4.59 -3.32
N VAL A 67 3.37 4.86 -2.11
CA VAL A 67 4.19 5.35 -1.01
C VAL A 67 4.26 4.29 0.08
N GLY A 68 5.44 3.73 0.28
CA GLY A 68 5.67 2.60 1.19
C GLY A 68 5.73 1.28 0.42
N CYS A 69 6.91 0.96 -0.08
CA CYS A 69 7.16 -0.25 -0.86
C CYS A 69 7.40 -1.49 0.01
N ALA A 70 8.05 -1.31 1.17
CA ALA A 70 8.59 -2.39 1.98
C ALA A 70 9.34 -3.42 1.11
N ILE A 71 8.89 -4.66 1.05
CA ILE A 71 9.50 -5.74 0.24
C ILE A 71 8.93 -5.86 -1.18
N GLY A 72 8.08 -4.92 -1.62
CA GLY A 72 7.50 -4.88 -2.97
C GLY A 72 6.23 -5.72 -3.15
N TYR A 73 5.63 -6.22 -2.07
CA TYR A 73 4.45 -7.10 -2.13
C TYR A 73 3.26 -6.44 -2.83
N SER A 74 2.84 -5.26 -2.38
CA SER A 74 1.72 -4.51 -2.94
C SER A 74 1.99 -4.02 -4.36
N SER A 75 3.21 -3.58 -4.67
CA SER A 75 3.63 -3.21 -6.02
C SER A 75 3.48 -4.36 -7.00
N ILE A 76 3.96 -5.57 -6.64
CA ILE A 76 3.85 -6.78 -7.47
C ILE A 76 2.38 -7.18 -7.64
N LEU A 77 1.59 -7.15 -6.56
CA LEU A 77 0.16 -7.41 -6.60
C LEU A 77 -0.58 -6.47 -7.56
N MET A 78 -0.28 -5.17 -7.52
CA MET A 78 -0.85 -4.19 -8.43
C MET A 78 -0.41 -4.43 -9.87
N ALA A 79 0.86 -4.79 -10.09
CA ALA A 79 1.36 -5.13 -11.42
C ALA A 79 0.67 -6.35 -12.03
N GLN A 80 0.34 -7.37 -11.23
CA GLN A 80 -0.44 -8.54 -11.66
C GLN A 80 -1.89 -8.21 -12.00
N ALA A 81 -2.43 -7.14 -11.41
CA ALA A 81 -3.83 -6.75 -11.56
C ALA A 81 -4.08 -5.67 -12.63
N THR A 82 -3.02 -5.18 -13.28
CA THR A 82 -3.07 -4.11 -14.30
C THR A 82 -2.60 -4.60 -15.66
N ASP A 83 -2.98 -3.87 -16.72
CA ASP A 83 -2.55 -4.15 -18.09
C ASP A 83 -1.02 -4.00 -18.24
N ASP A 84 -0.41 -4.61 -19.26
CA ASP A 84 1.04 -4.65 -19.46
C ASP A 84 1.69 -3.27 -19.65
N ASP A 85 0.92 -2.29 -20.12
CA ASP A 85 1.36 -0.92 -20.35
C ASP A 85 1.21 0.00 -19.11
N CYS A 86 0.86 -0.54 -17.95
CA CYS A 86 0.82 0.20 -16.70
C CYS A 86 2.23 0.36 -16.12
N GLU A 87 2.60 1.56 -15.74
CA GLU A 87 3.84 1.89 -15.03
C GLU A 87 3.55 2.12 -13.55
N ILE A 88 4.36 1.53 -12.67
CA ILE A 88 4.24 1.68 -11.22
C ILE A 88 5.54 2.29 -10.67
N ALA A 89 5.44 3.47 -10.08
CA ALA A 89 6.51 4.06 -9.28
C ALA A 89 6.21 3.82 -7.80
N THR A 90 7.16 3.22 -7.08
CA THR A 90 7.02 2.96 -5.65
C THR A 90 8.15 3.57 -4.85
N LEU A 91 7.82 4.26 -3.76
CA LEU A 91 8.75 5.00 -2.91
C LEU A 91 9.04 4.22 -1.63
N GLU A 92 10.31 4.09 -1.29
CA GLU A 92 10.78 3.50 -0.04
C GLU A 92 12.03 4.25 0.45
N CYS A 93 12.09 4.56 1.73
CA CYS A 93 13.24 5.27 2.31
C CYS A 93 14.22 4.36 3.06
N ASN A 94 13.84 3.10 3.32
CA ASN A 94 14.71 2.14 3.97
C ASN A 94 15.54 1.38 2.93
N GLU A 95 16.86 1.59 2.93
CA GLU A 95 17.80 1.01 1.97
C GLU A 95 17.73 -0.53 1.91
N ASP A 96 17.58 -1.21 3.05
CA ASP A 96 17.44 -2.67 3.09
C ASP A 96 16.14 -3.14 2.44
N MET A 97 15.03 -2.45 2.68
CA MET A 97 13.76 -2.76 2.04
C MET A 97 13.82 -2.49 0.54
N VAL A 98 14.42 -1.39 0.11
CA VAL A 98 14.64 -1.08 -1.32
C VAL A 98 15.39 -2.21 -2.01
N ARG A 99 16.47 -2.70 -1.41
CA ARG A 99 17.26 -3.81 -1.96
C ARG A 99 16.42 -5.08 -2.09
N ILE A 100 15.67 -5.45 -1.05
CA ILE A 100 14.80 -6.63 -1.05
C ILE A 100 13.67 -6.47 -2.08
N ALA A 101 13.03 -5.31 -2.14
CA ALA A 101 11.96 -5.03 -3.10
C ALA A 101 12.43 -5.18 -4.54
N ARG A 102 13.59 -4.60 -4.88
CA ARG A 102 14.19 -4.71 -6.23
C ARG A 102 14.45 -6.18 -6.61
N GLU A 103 14.93 -7.00 -5.67
CA GLU A 103 15.15 -8.43 -5.89
C GLU A 103 13.84 -9.20 -6.11
N ASN A 104 12.84 -8.95 -5.28
CA ASN A 104 11.52 -9.55 -5.39
C ASN A 104 10.82 -9.16 -6.71
N ILE A 105 10.86 -7.88 -7.08
CA ILE A 105 10.30 -7.36 -8.33
C ILE A 105 10.99 -8.00 -9.55
N LYS A 106 12.31 -8.14 -9.51
CA LYS A 106 13.05 -8.83 -10.57
C LYS A 106 12.63 -10.30 -10.68
N THR A 107 12.53 -10.99 -9.55
CA THR A 107 12.14 -12.42 -9.49
C THR A 107 10.70 -12.64 -9.95
N SER A 108 9.81 -11.69 -9.67
CA SER A 108 8.40 -11.74 -10.10
C SER A 108 8.22 -11.54 -11.61
N GLY A 109 9.25 -11.05 -12.34
CA GLY A 109 9.17 -10.74 -13.76
C GLY A 109 8.58 -9.35 -14.09
N TYR A 110 8.32 -8.50 -13.10
CA TYR A 110 7.72 -7.16 -13.30
C TYR A 110 8.73 -6.00 -13.24
N ALA A 111 10.03 -6.28 -13.41
CA ALA A 111 11.08 -5.25 -13.34
C ALA A 111 10.95 -4.12 -14.38
N GLU A 112 10.35 -4.39 -15.54
CA GLU A 112 10.10 -3.39 -16.59
C GLU A 112 8.87 -2.53 -16.31
N LYS A 113 8.02 -2.98 -15.38
CA LYS A 113 6.74 -2.33 -15.03
C LYS A 113 6.81 -1.55 -13.72
N ILE A 114 7.69 -1.96 -12.80
CA ILE A 114 7.80 -1.39 -11.45
C ILE A 114 9.16 -0.74 -11.26
N SER A 115 9.17 0.54 -10.91
CA SER A 115 10.36 1.32 -10.58
C SER A 115 10.40 1.60 -9.08
N VAL A 116 11.41 1.05 -8.37
CA VAL A 116 11.64 1.32 -6.94
C VAL A 116 12.54 2.53 -6.80
N ILE A 117 12.01 3.59 -6.20
CA ILE A 117 12.67 4.86 -5.96
C ILE A 117 13.02 4.95 -4.48
N GLU A 118 14.32 5.02 -4.19
CA GLU A 118 14.84 5.19 -2.84
C GLU A 118 14.78 6.67 -2.45
N ALA A 119 13.75 7.05 -1.70
CA ALA A 119 13.53 8.44 -1.29
C ALA A 119 12.58 8.55 -0.09
N ASP A 120 12.69 9.65 0.66
CA ASP A 120 11.61 10.09 1.55
C ASP A 120 10.47 10.65 0.68
N ALA A 121 9.29 10.07 0.80
CA ALA A 121 8.15 10.44 -0.03
C ALA A 121 7.73 11.92 0.15
N LYS A 122 7.86 12.49 1.36
CA LYS A 122 7.51 13.89 1.61
C LYS A 122 8.34 14.84 0.77
N ASP A 123 9.64 14.52 0.62
CA ASP A 123 10.55 15.32 -0.17
C ASP A 123 10.35 15.03 -1.65
N TYR A 124 10.29 13.75 -2.03
CA TYR A 124 10.20 13.32 -3.41
C TYR A 124 8.96 13.85 -4.14
N LEU A 125 7.78 13.79 -3.50
CA LEU A 125 6.53 14.23 -4.13
C LEU A 125 6.57 15.72 -4.53
N SER A 126 7.25 16.56 -3.75
CA SER A 126 7.39 17.98 -4.03
C SER A 126 8.34 18.28 -5.19
N TYR A 127 9.21 17.34 -5.59
CA TYR A 127 10.13 17.49 -6.72
C TYR A 127 9.53 17.04 -8.06
N ILE A 128 8.33 16.48 -8.07
CA ILE A 128 7.64 16.15 -9.32
C ILE A 128 7.02 17.46 -9.85
N ASP A 129 7.59 17.98 -10.94
CA ASP A 129 7.18 19.28 -11.51
C ASP A 129 5.80 19.23 -12.20
N ASP A 130 5.41 18.06 -12.73
CA ASP A 130 4.15 17.89 -13.47
C ASP A 130 2.95 17.68 -12.53
N ASP A 131 1.81 18.29 -12.86
CA ASP A 131 0.52 18.01 -12.23
C ASP A 131 -0.22 16.89 -12.97
N GLU A 132 -1.20 16.25 -12.30
CA GLU A 132 -2.11 15.28 -12.90
C GLU A 132 -1.38 14.13 -13.63
N VAL A 133 -0.36 13.54 -12.99
CA VAL A 133 0.51 12.50 -13.58
C VAL A 133 -0.06 11.10 -13.41
N PHE A 134 -0.64 10.79 -12.23
CA PHE A 134 -1.03 9.43 -11.85
C PHE A 134 -2.53 9.20 -11.96
N ASP A 135 -2.91 8.02 -12.43
CA ASP A 135 -4.31 7.57 -12.47
C ASP A 135 -4.75 6.99 -11.12
N MET A 136 -3.80 6.44 -10.36
CA MET A 136 -4.02 5.90 -9.03
C MET A 136 -2.83 6.20 -8.13
N ILE A 137 -3.10 6.55 -6.87
CA ILE A 137 -2.08 6.72 -5.83
C ILE A 137 -2.46 5.84 -4.64
N PHE A 138 -1.51 5.04 -4.15
CA PHE A 138 -1.65 4.22 -2.96
C PHE A 138 -0.71 4.71 -1.86
N LEU A 139 -1.28 5.14 -0.72
CA LEU A 139 -0.54 5.57 0.46
C LEU A 139 -0.52 4.47 1.51
N ASP A 140 0.62 3.83 1.71
CA ASP A 140 0.87 2.84 2.77
C ASP A 140 2.17 3.10 3.53
N GLY A 141 2.60 4.33 3.58
CA GLY A 141 3.75 4.79 4.36
C GLY A 141 3.43 5.04 5.84
N PRO A 142 4.32 5.74 6.57
CA PRO A 142 4.10 6.13 7.96
C PRO A 142 2.85 7.02 8.09
N LYS A 143 1.83 6.54 8.82
CA LYS A 143 0.49 7.17 8.89
C LYS A 143 0.52 8.60 9.43
N ALA A 144 1.46 8.92 10.32
CA ALA A 144 1.67 10.28 10.84
C ALA A 144 2.13 11.29 9.75
N HIS A 145 2.59 10.81 8.62
CA HIS A 145 3.07 11.65 7.53
C HIS A 145 2.03 11.93 6.45
N TYR A 146 0.88 11.26 6.46
CA TYR A 146 -0.15 11.42 5.42
C TYR A 146 -0.58 12.87 5.24
N ILE A 147 -0.76 13.60 6.34
CA ILE A 147 -1.17 15.01 6.32
C ILE A 147 -0.19 15.91 5.54
N TYR A 148 1.10 15.55 5.53
CA TYR A 148 2.14 16.33 4.84
C TYR A 148 2.29 15.96 3.35
N MET A 149 1.70 14.86 2.95
CA MET A 149 1.77 14.35 1.57
C MET A 149 0.45 14.53 0.81
N LEU A 150 -0.65 14.77 1.53
CA LEU A 150 -1.99 14.75 0.93
C LEU A 150 -2.16 15.79 -0.19
N ASP A 151 -1.70 17.02 0.02
CA ASP A 151 -1.83 18.10 -0.96
C ASP A 151 -1.06 17.74 -2.24
N GLU A 152 0.15 17.20 -2.11
CA GLU A 152 0.95 16.76 -3.24
C GLU A 152 0.31 15.55 -3.95
N CYS A 153 -0.21 14.58 -3.21
CA CYS A 153 -0.93 13.46 -3.81
C CYS A 153 -2.14 13.93 -4.61
N VAL A 154 -2.90 14.90 -4.10
CA VAL A 154 -4.06 15.47 -4.81
C VAL A 154 -3.61 16.23 -6.06
N ARG A 155 -2.52 16.99 -6.00
CA ARG A 155 -1.95 17.71 -7.14
C ARG A 155 -1.49 16.75 -8.25
N LEU A 156 -0.82 15.67 -7.86
CA LEU A 156 -0.27 14.67 -8.78
C LEU A 156 -1.33 13.73 -9.35
N LEU A 157 -2.50 13.63 -8.72
CA LEU A 157 -3.57 12.75 -9.17
C LEU A 157 -4.37 13.40 -10.30
N LYS A 158 -4.55 12.68 -11.41
CA LYS A 158 -5.40 13.11 -12.52
C LYS A 158 -6.85 13.31 -12.07
N LYS A 159 -7.57 14.19 -12.75
CA LYS A 159 -9.04 14.32 -12.57
C LYS A 159 -9.74 13.00 -12.85
N GLY A 160 -10.50 12.52 -11.88
CA GLY A 160 -11.15 11.21 -11.93
C GLY A 160 -10.25 10.06 -11.51
N GLY A 161 -9.00 10.32 -11.14
CA GLY A 161 -8.08 9.34 -10.55
C GLY A 161 -8.49 8.94 -9.13
N VAL A 162 -7.85 7.90 -8.59
CA VAL A 162 -8.20 7.30 -7.30
C VAL A 162 -7.03 7.38 -6.34
N LEU A 163 -7.27 7.99 -5.16
CA LEU A 163 -6.37 7.94 -4.00
C LEU A 163 -6.87 6.89 -3.03
N ILE A 164 -6.01 5.93 -2.68
CA ILE A 164 -6.27 4.91 -1.67
C ILE A 164 -5.28 5.13 -0.53
N SER A 165 -5.77 5.21 0.70
CA SER A 165 -4.92 5.35 1.89
C SER A 165 -5.21 4.22 2.86
N ASP A 166 -4.18 3.45 3.23
CA ASP A 166 -4.32 2.36 4.18
C ASP A 166 -4.30 2.84 5.63
N ASN A 167 -4.97 2.08 6.51
CA ASN A 167 -5.03 2.24 7.97
C ASN A 167 -5.48 3.64 8.46
N VAL A 168 -6.32 4.35 7.71
CA VAL A 168 -6.78 5.71 8.07
C VAL A 168 -7.53 5.75 9.40
N LEU A 169 -8.15 4.67 9.82
CA LEU A 169 -8.81 4.57 11.13
C LEU A 169 -7.82 4.41 12.29
N TYR A 170 -6.55 4.08 12.00
CA TYR A 170 -5.47 3.96 12.99
C TYR A 170 -5.91 3.25 14.28
N LYS A 171 -6.41 2.01 14.14
CA LYS A 171 -6.97 1.19 15.23
C LYS A 171 -8.16 1.87 15.95
N GLY A 172 -8.95 2.65 15.22
CA GLY A 172 -10.10 3.39 15.74
C GLY A 172 -9.76 4.73 16.41
N MET A 173 -8.48 5.08 16.56
CA MET A 173 -8.05 6.29 17.25
C MET A 173 -8.47 7.58 16.56
N THR A 174 -8.79 7.54 15.26
CA THR A 174 -9.29 8.70 14.51
C THR A 174 -10.80 8.91 14.64
N ALA A 175 -11.51 7.95 15.21
CA ALA A 175 -12.97 7.99 15.35
C ALA A 175 -13.45 8.64 16.65
N ASP A 176 -12.56 8.90 17.62
CA ASP A 176 -12.91 9.47 18.91
C ASP A 176 -11.80 10.43 19.38
N ASP A 177 -12.16 11.67 19.63
CA ASP A 177 -11.26 12.74 20.11
C ASP A 177 -10.57 12.39 21.45
N ASN A 178 -11.15 11.49 22.25
CA ASN A 178 -10.56 11.03 23.50
C ASN A 178 -9.36 10.10 23.30
N HIS A 179 -9.18 9.54 22.10
CA HIS A 179 -8.09 8.63 21.75
C HIS A 179 -6.89 9.32 21.09
N VAL A 180 -6.85 10.66 21.11
CA VAL A 180 -5.71 11.41 20.54
C VAL A 180 -4.44 11.08 21.33
N VAL A 181 -3.63 10.17 20.79
CA VAL A 181 -2.30 9.90 21.32
C VAL A 181 -1.41 11.11 21.02
N ARG A 182 -1.19 11.96 22.00
CA ARG A 182 -0.14 12.99 21.94
C ARG A 182 1.20 12.27 21.87
N ARG A 183 1.71 11.99 20.67
CA ARG A 183 3.11 11.63 20.53
C ARG A 183 3.94 12.80 20.97
N LYS A 184 4.78 12.60 22.00
CA LYS A 184 5.91 13.49 22.25
C LYS A 184 6.79 13.39 20.99
N ILE A 185 6.85 14.48 20.23
CA ILE A 185 7.86 14.65 19.19
C ILE A 185 9.16 14.80 19.97
N THR A 186 9.99 13.75 19.96
CA THR A 186 11.38 13.80 20.43
C THR A 186 12.26 13.97 19.22
#